data_c7fb4e0fab181ab9bfb72c8daac8ce5c
#
_entry.id   c7fb4e0fab181ab9bfb72c8daac8ce5c
#
_cell.length_a   1.000
_cell.length_b   1.000
_cell.length_c   1.000
_cell.angle_alpha   90.00
_cell.angle_beta   90.00
_cell.angle_gamma   90.00
#
_symmetry.space_group_name_H-M   'P 1'
#
loop_
_entity.id
_entity.type
_entity.pdbx_description
1 polymer ?
#
loop_
_entity_poly.entity_id
_entity_poly.type
_entity_poly.pdbx_seq_one_letter_code
_entity_poly.pdbx_strand_id
1 'polypeptide(L)'
;VVGYGTQRITKVSGAIATIKAADIEKLKPVRVEEVLQGRASGVVVVNSGSPGSKPTVLVRGIPSFSGTDPLVIIDGIPQTLTDFNSINASDIESVNVLKDAATTAIYGVKGGNGVIVVTTKSGRKNQKQDITINSNYGVQEVLNTLGVLNASEYAAMINEGSTTAGGPVIFPNLSTIGVGTNWQNE
;
A
#
# COMPACT_ATOMS: atom_id res chain seq x y z
N VAL A 1 -9.43 -19.05 8.33
CA VAL A 1 -10.67 -18.38 8.78
C VAL A 1 -11.45 -18.00 7.54
N VAL A 2 -12.72 -18.27 7.50
CA VAL A 2 -13.63 -17.83 6.44
C VAL A 2 -14.84 -17.20 7.13
N GLY A 3 -15.03 -15.91 6.92
CA GLY A 3 -16.09 -15.18 7.60
C GLY A 3 -15.86 -15.07 9.11
N TYR A 4 -16.93 -15.21 9.85
CA TYR A 4 -16.89 -15.19 11.33
C TYR A 4 -16.59 -16.57 11.94
N GLY A 5 -16.08 -17.54 11.16
CA GLY A 5 -15.77 -18.89 11.61
C GLY A 5 -14.53 -19.49 10.95
N THR A 6 -14.11 -20.65 11.45
CA THR A 6 -13.01 -21.42 10.87
C THR A 6 -13.56 -22.58 10.05
N GLN A 7 -13.22 -22.65 8.75
CA GLN A 7 -13.48 -23.78 7.90
C GLN A 7 -12.17 -24.37 7.36
N ARG A 8 -12.16 -25.69 7.10
CA ARG A 8 -11.02 -26.30 6.42
C ARG A 8 -10.95 -25.80 4.98
N ILE A 9 -9.74 -25.42 4.51
CA ILE A 9 -9.48 -24.92 3.15
C ILE A 9 -10.08 -25.81 2.07
N THR A 10 -10.09 -27.13 2.29
CA THR A 10 -10.67 -28.12 1.37
C THR A 10 -12.19 -28.01 1.17
N LYS A 11 -12.89 -27.27 2.01
CA LYS A 11 -14.35 -27.07 1.94
C LYS A 11 -14.74 -25.69 1.38
N VAL A 12 -13.76 -24.86 1.07
CA VAL A 12 -14.01 -23.52 0.53
C VAL A 12 -13.82 -23.56 -0.98
N SER A 13 -14.89 -23.33 -1.71
CA SER A 13 -14.91 -23.33 -3.19
C SER A 13 -14.42 -22.01 -3.82
N GLY A 14 -14.11 -20.99 -3.02
CA GLY A 14 -13.69 -19.67 -3.50
C GLY A 14 -12.16 -19.55 -3.67
N ALA A 15 -11.73 -18.63 -4.53
CA ALA A 15 -10.31 -18.32 -4.74
C ALA A 15 -9.73 -17.53 -3.55
N ILE A 16 -9.12 -18.26 -2.60
CA ILE A 16 -8.44 -17.68 -1.44
C ILE A 16 -6.93 -17.80 -1.65
N ALA A 17 -6.21 -16.69 -1.52
CA ALA A 17 -4.77 -16.70 -1.42
C ALA A 17 -4.38 -16.64 0.06
N THR A 18 -3.65 -17.65 0.53
CA THR A 18 -3.18 -17.74 1.93
C THR A 18 -1.68 -17.57 1.99
N ILE A 19 -1.21 -16.66 2.83
CA ILE A 19 0.20 -16.42 3.15
C ILE A 19 0.39 -16.78 4.62
N LYS A 20 1.34 -17.66 4.92
CA LYS A 20 1.62 -18.14 6.27
C LYS A 20 2.76 -17.39 6.94
N ALA A 21 2.82 -17.41 8.27
CA ALA A 21 3.90 -16.81 9.06
C ALA A 21 5.30 -17.20 8.57
N ALA A 22 5.53 -18.47 8.22
CA ALA A 22 6.81 -18.94 7.73
C ALA A 22 7.28 -18.26 6.43
N ASP A 23 6.33 -17.83 5.59
CA ASP A 23 6.63 -17.10 4.35
C ASP A 23 6.86 -15.61 4.63
N ILE A 24 6.21 -15.07 5.66
CA ILE A 24 6.38 -13.69 6.13
C ILE A 24 7.76 -13.52 6.77
N GLU A 25 8.15 -14.44 7.64
CA GLU A 25 9.43 -14.42 8.34
C GLU A 25 10.63 -14.50 7.38
N LYS A 26 10.50 -15.23 6.28
CA LYS A 26 11.57 -15.30 5.25
C LYS A 26 11.79 -13.97 4.52
N LEU A 27 10.74 -13.17 4.38
CA LEU A 27 10.80 -11.90 3.65
C LEU A 27 11.43 -10.77 4.48
N LYS A 28 11.28 -10.84 5.81
CA LYS A 28 11.62 -9.73 6.73
C LYS A 28 11.08 -8.40 6.21
N PRO A 29 9.77 -8.30 5.89
CA PRO A 29 9.22 -7.11 5.27
C PRO A 29 9.32 -5.93 6.21
N VAL A 30 9.61 -4.77 5.68
CA VAL A 30 9.60 -3.51 6.44
C VAL A 30 8.16 -3.10 6.71
N ARG A 31 7.25 -3.44 5.78
CA ARG A 31 5.82 -3.15 5.88
C ARG A 31 4.97 -4.39 5.60
N VAL A 32 3.85 -4.49 6.30
CA VAL A 32 2.97 -5.66 6.20
C VAL A 32 2.37 -5.83 4.80
N GLU A 33 2.11 -4.72 4.09
CA GLU A 33 1.57 -4.76 2.72
C GLU A 33 2.52 -5.44 1.72
N GLU A 34 3.83 -5.33 1.94
CA GLU A 34 4.84 -5.98 1.10
C GLU A 34 4.72 -7.50 1.11
N VAL A 35 4.15 -8.05 2.19
CA VAL A 35 3.87 -9.49 2.30
C VAL A 35 2.91 -9.97 1.20
N LEU A 36 1.98 -9.10 0.78
CA LEU A 36 0.99 -9.40 -0.24
C LEU A 36 1.56 -9.37 -1.65
N GLN A 37 2.61 -8.57 -1.88
CA GLN A 37 3.18 -8.33 -3.19
C GLN A 37 3.78 -9.61 -3.79
N GLY A 38 3.28 -9.99 -4.97
CA GLY A 38 3.76 -11.16 -5.72
C GLY A 38 3.38 -12.53 -5.13
N ARG A 39 2.68 -12.57 -3.95
CA ARG A 39 2.29 -13.83 -3.29
C ARG A 39 0.78 -14.10 -3.32
N ALA A 40 -0.01 -13.06 -3.37
CA ALA A 40 -1.44 -13.18 -3.56
C ALA A 40 -1.79 -12.87 -5.02
N SER A 41 -2.12 -13.89 -5.83
CA SER A 41 -2.54 -13.67 -7.22
C SER A 41 -3.75 -12.72 -7.28
N GLY A 42 -3.72 -11.72 -8.18
CA GLY A 42 -4.77 -10.69 -8.30
C GLY A 42 -4.74 -9.62 -7.20
N VAL A 43 -3.67 -9.55 -6.42
CA VAL A 43 -3.37 -8.42 -5.52
C VAL A 43 -2.21 -7.63 -6.11
N VAL A 44 -2.40 -6.34 -6.24
CA VAL A 44 -1.38 -5.39 -6.71
C VAL A 44 -1.10 -4.41 -5.57
N VAL A 45 0.16 -4.31 -5.19
CA VAL A 45 0.64 -3.33 -4.22
C VAL A 45 1.38 -2.26 -5.00
N VAL A 46 0.85 -1.04 -4.99
CA VAL A 46 1.42 0.11 -5.70
C VAL A 46 2.10 1.02 -4.70
N ASN A 47 3.41 1.13 -4.82
CA ASN A 47 4.20 2.09 -4.06
C ASN A 47 4.27 3.40 -4.84
N SER A 48 4.05 4.53 -4.18
CA SER A 48 4.11 5.85 -4.82
C SER A 48 5.53 6.31 -5.15
N GLY A 49 6.55 5.58 -4.69
CA GLY A 49 7.96 5.92 -4.90
C GLY A 49 8.51 6.99 -3.95
N SER A 50 7.67 7.71 -3.24
CA SER A 50 8.13 8.69 -2.25
C SER A 50 8.48 8.01 -0.93
N PRO A 51 9.61 8.33 -0.30
CA PRO A 51 9.98 7.84 1.02
C PRO A 51 8.88 8.10 2.04
N GLY A 52 8.56 7.12 2.87
CA GLY A 52 7.51 7.25 3.90
C GLY A 52 6.07 7.15 3.41
N SER A 53 5.80 7.18 2.11
CA SER A 53 4.44 7.05 1.58
C SER A 53 3.84 5.66 1.86
N LYS A 54 2.51 5.63 2.04
CA LYS A 54 1.77 4.37 2.23
C LYS A 54 1.50 3.73 0.87
N PRO A 55 1.75 2.43 0.71
CA PRO A 55 1.38 1.73 -0.51
C PRO A 55 -0.14 1.58 -0.62
N THR A 56 -0.64 1.61 -1.84
CA THR A 56 -2.04 1.29 -2.15
C THR A 56 -2.14 -0.20 -2.47
N VAL A 57 -3.07 -0.88 -1.82
CA VAL A 57 -3.36 -2.30 -2.07
C VAL A 57 -4.63 -2.43 -2.87
N LEU A 58 -4.54 -3.03 -4.05
CA LEU A 58 -5.67 -3.27 -4.93
C LEU A 58 -5.93 -4.77 -5.06
N VAL A 59 -7.17 -5.19 -4.88
CA VAL A 59 -7.60 -6.58 -5.07
C VAL A 59 -8.44 -6.65 -6.34
N ARG A 60 -7.96 -7.39 -7.36
CA ARG A 60 -8.58 -7.51 -8.69
C ARG A 60 -8.68 -6.18 -9.48
N GLY A 61 -7.78 -5.22 -9.24
CA GLY A 61 -7.74 -3.94 -9.95
C GLY A 61 -8.58 -2.87 -9.29
N ILE A 62 -9.11 -1.94 -10.06
CA ILE A 62 -9.91 -0.80 -9.58
C ILE A 62 -11.40 -1.12 -9.82
N PRO A 63 -12.11 -1.65 -8.82
CA PRO A 63 -13.50 -2.09 -9.01
C PRO A 63 -14.53 -0.96 -8.91
N SER A 64 -14.17 0.20 -8.35
CA SER A 64 -15.12 1.28 -8.06
C SER A 64 -14.47 2.66 -8.11
N PHE A 65 -15.24 3.66 -8.56
CA PHE A 65 -14.86 5.08 -8.48
C PHE A 65 -15.03 5.66 -7.06
N SER A 66 -15.76 4.97 -6.18
CA SER A 66 -16.09 5.44 -4.83
C SER A 66 -15.09 5.01 -3.75
N GLY A 67 -14.02 4.32 -4.14
CA GLY A 67 -12.98 3.83 -3.23
C GLY A 67 -12.43 2.49 -3.72
N THR A 68 -11.15 2.29 -3.54
CA THR A 68 -10.42 1.12 -4.04
C THR A 68 -9.89 0.23 -2.93
N ASP A 69 -9.92 0.72 -1.68
CA ASP A 69 -9.33 0.02 -0.54
C ASP A 69 -10.12 -1.26 -0.22
N PRO A 70 -9.43 -2.39 -0.05
CA PRO A 70 -10.04 -3.61 0.41
C PRO A 70 -10.46 -3.48 1.89
N LEU A 71 -11.48 -4.24 2.28
CA LEU A 71 -11.85 -4.36 3.68
C LEU A 71 -10.80 -5.22 4.41
N VAL A 72 -10.27 -4.71 5.50
CA VAL A 72 -9.35 -5.45 6.35
C VAL A 72 -10.09 -5.98 7.58
N ILE A 73 -9.82 -7.25 7.93
CA ILE A 73 -10.35 -7.89 9.13
C ILE A 73 -9.19 -8.47 9.92
N ILE A 74 -8.99 -7.97 11.12
CA ILE A 74 -7.93 -8.40 12.02
C ILE A 74 -8.58 -9.15 13.19
N ASP A 75 -8.26 -10.43 13.32
CA ASP A 75 -8.81 -11.32 14.37
C ASP A 75 -10.35 -11.27 14.47
N GLY A 76 -11.02 -11.14 13.32
CA GLY A 76 -12.48 -11.07 13.22
C GLY A 76 -13.08 -9.68 13.37
N ILE A 77 -12.28 -8.65 13.62
CA ILE A 77 -12.74 -7.26 13.78
C ILE A 77 -12.46 -6.49 12.48
N PRO A 78 -13.47 -5.85 11.85
CA PRO A 78 -13.28 -4.99 10.70
C PRO A 78 -12.44 -3.76 11.07
N GLN A 79 -11.40 -3.51 10.28
CA GLN A 79 -10.44 -2.44 10.46
C GLN A 79 -10.18 -1.71 9.14
N THR A 80 -9.38 -0.67 9.17
CA THR A 80 -8.93 0.06 7.98
C THR A 80 -7.61 -0.49 7.43
N LEU A 81 -7.28 -0.14 6.19
CA LEU A 81 -5.96 -0.45 5.62
C LEU A 81 -4.83 0.22 6.44
N THR A 82 -5.11 1.38 7.02
CA THR A 82 -4.15 2.09 7.90
C THR A 82 -3.83 1.28 9.17
N ASP A 83 -4.84 0.63 9.77
CA ASP A 83 -4.65 -0.21 10.96
C ASP A 83 -3.83 -1.46 10.60
N PHE A 84 -4.07 -2.04 9.42
CA PHE A 84 -3.26 -3.15 8.90
C PHE A 84 -1.78 -2.78 8.79
N ASN A 85 -1.48 -1.57 8.32
CA ASN A 85 -0.12 -1.07 8.15
C ASN A 85 0.59 -0.81 9.47
N SER A 86 -0.15 -0.70 10.58
CA SER A 86 0.41 -0.49 11.91
C SER A 86 0.80 -1.79 12.64
N ILE A 87 0.37 -2.96 12.11
CA ILE A 87 0.69 -4.26 12.70
C ILE A 87 2.15 -4.61 12.39
N ASN A 88 2.84 -5.17 13.38
CA ASN A 88 4.14 -5.76 13.12
C ASN A 88 3.98 -7.07 12.32
N ALA A 89 4.71 -7.20 11.22
CA ALA A 89 4.68 -8.40 10.38
C ALA A 89 5.06 -9.69 11.15
N SER A 90 5.88 -9.58 12.20
CA SER A 90 6.25 -10.69 13.07
C SER A 90 5.10 -11.25 13.91
N ASP A 91 4.06 -10.45 14.16
CA ASP A 91 2.91 -10.84 14.98
C ASP A 91 1.82 -11.54 14.16
N ILE A 92 1.99 -11.63 12.85
CA ILE A 92 1.03 -12.24 11.95
C ILE A 92 1.25 -13.76 11.88
N GLU A 93 0.18 -14.53 12.11
CA GLU A 93 0.15 -15.98 11.88
C GLU A 93 -0.18 -16.31 10.44
N SER A 94 -1.18 -15.63 9.87
CA SER A 94 -1.57 -15.80 8.47
C SER A 94 -2.32 -14.59 7.90
N VAL A 95 -2.18 -14.39 6.60
CA VAL A 95 -2.98 -13.44 5.83
C VAL A 95 -3.74 -14.19 4.74
N ASN A 96 -5.06 -14.05 4.72
CA ASN A 96 -5.93 -14.64 3.73
C ASN A 96 -6.58 -13.53 2.90
N VAL A 97 -6.45 -13.59 1.59
CA VAL A 97 -7.09 -12.63 0.68
C VAL A 97 -8.28 -13.30 0.01
N LEU A 98 -9.48 -12.82 0.35
CA LEU A 98 -10.75 -13.26 -0.24
C LEU A 98 -11.05 -12.38 -1.45
N LYS A 99 -11.13 -13.00 -2.62
CA LYS A 99 -11.29 -12.28 -3.88
C LYS A 99 -12.65 -12.49 -4.52
N ASP A 100 -13.26 -13.65 -4.28
CA ASP A 100 -14.52 -14.00 -4.93
C ASP A 100 -15.73 -13.42 -4.21
N ALA A 101 -16.71 -12.97 -4.98
CA ALA A 101 -17.96 -12.43 -4.46
C ALA A 101 -18.67 -13.41 -3.51
N ALA A 102 -18.60 -14.71 -3.77
CA ALA A 102 -19.17 -15.73 -2.88
C ALA A 102 -18.52 -15.76 -1.50
N THR A 103 -17.20 -15.54 -1.41
CA THR A 103 -16.47 -15.51 -0.14
C THR A 103 -16.54 -14.17 0.56
N THR A 104 -16.71 -13.07 -0.18
CA THR A 104 -16.80 -11.72 0.37
C THR A 104 -18.22 -11.28 0.70
N ALA A 105 -19.25 -12.01 0.21
CA ALA A 105 -20.67 -11.67 0.41
C ALA A 105 -21.07 -11.51 1.88
N ILE A 106 -20.47 -12.30 2.79
CA ILE A 106 -20.72 -12.22 4.23
C ILE A 106 -20.31 -10.89 4.86
N TYR A 107 -19.43 -10.12 4.19
CA TYR A 107 -18.97 -8.81 4.63
C TYR A 107 -19.77 -7.66 3.99
N GLY A 108 -20.80 -8.02 3.20
CA GLY A 108 -21.68 -7.06 2.54
C GLY A 108 -20.97 -6.17 1.53
N VAL A 109 -21.50 -4.97 1.33
CA VAL A 109 -21.00 -4.01 0.31
C VAL A 109 -19.53 -3.65 0.50
N LYS A 110 -19.08 -3.56 1.75
CA LYS A 110 -17.65 -3.27 2.06
C LYS A 110 -16.68 -4.34 1.56
N GLY A 111 -17.16 -5.58 1.38
CA GLY A 111 -16.36 -6.66 0.81
C GLY A 111 -16.24 -6.63 -0.72
N GLY A 112 -16.90 -5.69 -1.41
CA GLY A 112 -16.91 -5.59 -2.87
C GLY A 112 -15.53 -5.38 -3.50
N ASN A 113 -14.66 -4.64 -2.81
CA ASN A 113 -13.26 -4.39 -3.23
C ASN A 113 -12.29 -5.50 -2.80
N GLY A 114 -12.80 -6.64 -2.32
CA GLY A 114 -12.01 -7.71 -1.73
C GLY A 114 -11.86 -7.56 -0.22
N VAL A 115 -11.49 -8.67 0.43
CA VAL A 115 -11.32 -8.71 1.89
C VAL A 115 -9.97 -9.34 2.23
N ILE A 116 -9.22 -8.66 3.08
CA ILE A 116 -7.96 -9.14 3.64
C ILE A 116 -8.24 -9.58 5.08
N VAL A 117 -8.14 -10.87 5.35
CA VAL A 117 -8.33 -11.43 6.69
C VAL A 117 -6.97 -11.74 7.29
N VAL A 118 -6.63 -11.05 8.36
CA VAL A 118 -5.39 -11.20 9.10
C VAL A 118 -5.68 -11.97 10.38
N THR A 119 -4.88 -12.97 10.64
CA THR A 119 -4.89 -13.68 11.92
C THR A 119 -3.56 -13.44 12.61
N THR A 120 -3.60 -12.93 13.84
CA THR A 120 -2.39 -12.70 14.64
C THR A 120 -2.00 -13.94 15.44
N LYS A 121 -0.73 -14.02 15.83
CA LYS A 121 -0.20 -15.10 16.67
C LYS A 121 -0.86 -15.05 18.04
N SER A 122 -1.48 -16.14 18.43
CA SER A 122 -2.14 -16.26 19.74
C SER A 122 -1.31 -17.12 20.70
N GLY A 123 -1.30 -16.74 21.97
CA GLY A 123 -0.68 -17.55 23.03
C GLY A 123 -1.41 -18.90 23.19
N ARG A 124 -0.66 -19.96 23.47
CA ARG A 124 -1.19 -21.30 23.73
C ARG A 124 -0.96 -21.68 25.20
N LYS A 125 -1.95 -22.33 25.80
CA LYS A 125 -1.80 -22.88 27.16
C LYS A 125 -0.65 -23.90 27.20
N ASN A 126 0.17 -23.86 28.25
CA ASN A 126 1.31 -24.76 28.47
C ASN A 126 2.46 -24.67 27.44
N GLN A 127 2.57 -23.58 26.70
CA GLN A 127 3.73 -23.32 25.85
C GLN A 127 4.84 -22.67 26.66
N LYS A 128 6.10 -23.02 26.36
CA LYS A 128 7.26 -22.32 26.93
C LYS A 128 7.21 -20.86 26.49
N GLN A 129 7.62 -19.98 27.39
CA GLN A 129 7.76 -18.56 27.08
C GLN A 129 8.83 -18.41 26.01
N ASP A 130 8.47 -17.73 24.92
CA ASP A 130 9.38 -17.38 23.82
C ASP A 130 9.47 -15.86 23.75
N ILE A 131 10.68 -15.35 23.82
CA ILE A 131 10.95 -13.92 23.74
C ILE A 131 11.76 -13.67 22.47
N THR A 132 11.13 -13.01 21.52
CA THR A 132 11.76 -12.66 20.24
C THR A 132 11.94 -11.15 20.17
N ILE A 133 13.16 -10.69 19.89
CA ILE A 133 13.48 -9.28 19.70
C ILE A 133 13.91 -9.10 18.25
N ASN A 134 13.14 -8.32 17.50
CA ASN A 134 13.46 -7.94 16.12
C ASN A 134 13.75 -6.44 16.05
N SER A 135 14.90 -6.07 15.49
CA SER A 135 15.26 -4.66 15.26
C SER A 135 15.64 -4.48 13.81
N ASN A 136 14.99 -3.54 13.13
CA ASN A 136 15.28 -3.19 11.75
C ASN A 136 15.65 -1.71 11.66
N TYR A 137 16.72 -1.41 10.94
CA TYR A 137 17.09 -0.06 10.57
C TYR A 137 17.19 0.01 9.06
N GLY A 138 16.56 1.01 8.45
CA GLY A 138 16.55 1.20 7.01
C GLY A 138 16.56 2.67 6.65
N VAL A 139 17.28 3.01 5.59
CA VAL A 139 17.30 4.35 4.98
C VAL A 139 16.63 4.25 3.63
N GLN A 140 15.68 5.14 3.37
CA GLN A 140 15.03 5.28 2.08
C GLN A 140 15.48 6.58 1.42
N GLU A 141 15.96 6.47 0.20
CA GLU A 141 16.34 7.62 -0.63
C GLU A 141 15.58 7.58 -1.96
N VAL A 142 15.31 8.75 -2.53
CA VAL A 142 14.75 8.85 -3.88
C VAL A 142 15.86 8.53 -4.88
N LEU A 143 15.72 7.44 -5.61
CA LEU A 143 16.74 6.99 -6.58
C LEU A 143 16.86 7.92 -7.78
N ASN A 144 15.74 8.48 -8.26
CA ASN A 144 15.70 9.37 -9.41
C ASN A 144 14.72 10.51 -9.17
N THR A 145 15.18 11.72 -9.40
CA THR A 145 14.31 12.90 -9.47
C THR A 145 13.98 13.19 -10.94
N LEU A 146 12.80 13.73 -11.19
CA LEU A 146 12.43 14.17 -12.53
C LEU A 146 13.23 15.43 -12.89
N GLY A 147 13.77 15.50 -14.11
CA GLY A 147 14.35 16.71 -14.66
C GLY A 147 13.25 17.75 -14.91
N VAL A 148 13.05 18.66 -13.97
CA VAL A 148 12.07 19.75 -14.09
C VAL A 148 12.79 21.06 -14.34
N LEU A 149 12.11 21.99 -15.02
CA LEU A 149 12.61 23.33 -15.24
C LEU A 149 12.77 24.06 -13.90
N ASN A 150 13.84 24.83 -13.77
CA ASN A 150 13.97 25.76 -12.68
C ASN A 150 13.03 26.98 -12.85
N ALA A 151 12.90 27.85 -11.84
CA ALA A 151 11.94 28.95 -11.89
C ALA A 151 12.20 29.94 -13.04
N SER A 152 13.45 30.21 -13.35
CA SER A 152 13.82 31.12 -14.47
C SER A 152 13.56 30.47 -15.84
N GLU A 153 13.85 29.17 -15.99
CA GLU A 153 13.56 28.41 -17.20
C GLU A 153 12.05 28.27 -17.45
N TYR A 154 11.29 28.01 -16.38
CA TYR A 154 9.83 27.96 -16.46
C TYR A 154 9.24 29.31 -16.88
N ALA A 155 9.71 30.41 -16.30
CA ALA A 155 9.26 31.77 -16.65
C ALA A 155 9.61 32.11 -18.11
N ALA A 156 10.79 31.68 -18.59
CA ALA A 156 11.19 31.87 -19.99
C ALA A 156 10.26 31.09 -20.94
N MET A 157 9.96 29.81 -20.61
CA MET A 157 9.05 28.98 -21.39
C MET A 157 7.63 29.59 -21.46
N ILE A 158 7.12 30.10 -20.34
CA ILE A 158 5.80 30.74 -20.29
C ILE A 158 5.78 32.02 -21.16
N ASN A 159 6.86 32.84 -21.11
CA ASN A 159 6.96 34.01 -21.96
C ASN A 159 7.00 33.67 -23.44
N GLU A 160 7.76 32.63 -23.81
CA GLU A 160 7.81 32.14 -25.19
C GLU A 160 6.44 31.66 -25.68
N GLY A 161 5.75 30.87 -24.86
CA GLY A 161 4.39 30.41 -25.18
C GLY A 161 3.39 31.55 -25.34
N SER A 162 3.45 32.57 -24.45
CA SER A 162 2.58 33.75 -24.53
C SER A 162 2.84 34.58 -25.79
N THR A 163 4.10 34.88 -26.06
CA THR A 163 4.48 35.72 -27.25
C THR A 163 4.18 34.99 -28.56
N THR A 164 4.39 33.66 -28.62
CA THR A 164 4.03 32.85 -29.79
C THR A 164 2.51 32.86 -30.05
N ALA A 165 1.72 32.93 -28.98
CA ALA A 165 0.26 33.07 -29.08
C ALA A 165 -0.21 34.51 -29.31
N GLY A 166 0.69 35.48 -29.51
CA GLY A 166 0.37 36.89 -29.69
C GLY A 166 0.02 37.64 -28.40
N GLY A 167 0.29 37.04 -27.24
CA GLY A 167 0.07 37.64 -25.93
C GLY A 167 1.26 38.48 -25.40
N PRO A 168 1.09 39.19 -24.28
CA PRO A 168 2.17 39.99 -23.67
C PRO A 168 3.20 39.08 -22.95
N VAL A 169 4.40 39.65 -22.73
CA VAL A 169 5.41 39.04 -21.85
C VAL A 169 4.86 39.04 -20.41
N ILE A 170 4.76 37.87 -19.82
CA ILE A 170 4.17 37.69 -18.47
C ILE A 170 5.22 37.97 -17.38
N PHE A 171 6.45 37.54 -17.60
CA PHE A 171 7.59 37.74 -16.69
C PHE A 171 8.63 38.62 -17.34
N PRO A 172 8.55 39.96 -17.17
CA PRO A 172 9.45 40.89 -17.90
C PRO A 172 10.90 40.85 -17.41
N ASN A 173 11.13 40.44 -16.14
CA ASN A 173 12.46 40.42 -15.53
C ASN A 173 12.87 39.02 -15.11
N LEU A 174 13.33 38.19 -16.03
CA LEU A 174 13.79 36.82 -15.76
C LEU A 174 14.98 36.75 -14.80
N SER A 175 15.85 37.77 -14.83
CA SER A 175 17.05 37.83 -13.98
C SER A 175 16.74 37.96 -12.48
N THR A 176 15.56 38.43 -12.12
CA THR A 176 15.13 38.57 -10.71
C THR A 176 14.48 37.35 -10.13
N ILE A 177 14.08 36.36 -10.96
CA ILE A 177 13.34 35.18 -10.52
C ILE A 177 14.24 34.16 -9.81
N GLY A 178 15.54 34.10 -10.17
CA GLY A 178 16.48 33.15 -9.58
C GLY A 178 16.21 31.70 -9.98
N VAL A 179 16.82 30.75 -9.28
CA VAL A 179 16.71 29.32 -9.56
C VAL A 179 15.43 28.71 -8.96
N GLY A 180 14.91 29.33 -7.90
CA GLY A 180 13.75 28.77 -7.16
C GLY A 180 14.15 27.61 -6.23
N THR A 181 13.15 27.01 -5.61
CA THR A 181 13.31 25.87 -4.70
C THR A 181 13.07 24.55 -5.45
N ASN A 182 13.98 23.61 -5.31
CA ASN A 182 13.79 22.25 -5.82
C ASN A 182 13.09 21.39 -4.77
N TRP A 183 11.78 21.32 -4.83
CA TRP A 183 10.92 20.55 -3.91
C TRP A 183 11.13 19.03 -3.94
N GLN A 184 11.90 18.52 -4.91
CA GLN A 184 12.22 17.10 -4.96
C GLN A 184 13.38 16.73 -4.04
N ASN A 185 14.14 17.72 -3.58
CA ASN A 185 15.30 17.55 -2.70
C ASN A 185 15.02 17.98 -1.24
N GLU A 186 13.82 18.50 -0.97
CA GLU A 186 13.31 18.83 0.36
C GLU A 186 12.58 17.60 0.97
#